data_1d35a8092de7e46a36c708125b10cafd
#
_entry.id   1d35a8092de7e46a36c708125b10cafd
#
_cell.length_a   1.000
_cell.length_b   1.000
_cell.length_c   1.000
_cell.angle_alpha   90.00
_cell.angle_beta   90.00
_cell.angle_gamma   90.00
#
_symmetry.space_group_name_H-M   'P 1'
#
loop_
_entity.id
_entity.type
_entity.pdbx_description
1 polymer ?
#
loop_
_entity_poly.entity_id
_entity_poly.type
_entity_poly.pdbx_seq_one_letter_code
_entity_poly.pdbx_strand_id
1 'polypeptide(L)'
;MTTDEFKKPLERLLNAVVEKAVTEGLDLRRLRGVALYDSQKDSFIKALPEFAVVESGIKDLDQVRAQYGIEQSSRITLQLVYEYFARTNAISVDCALLEKLWADFVTELDIPVWRKRGVTNLRHFQLEDLHVDLGDGVSIHGRNPDVLASLGFQGEIWERLVADWSGFGASSHILVAESTIPKRPDNFITIDNGEVWLRCHRAIGAMRLIAPGEVGISTTFVQRVAHFNVGIGGVHSTGATVQTIGYPYTWPSEQRSLYDSTYAALAHLERIGYRKGPGNLDLALRAFMSTYDRFPFAVDTKLVDSITALEAMLGTESEIAFKLSFRVASLLASSDNQRAELLKAVKGFYDTRSRIVHGGRPGKKQNEYLAAVDDLRDMVRRLLGSFVLFAADDTRTVPKNFFAQDLDLVLVDAERRESLRRLLGLDASQPPRAPNTTSSMVSLIV
;
A
#
# COMPACT_ATOMS: atom_id res chain seq x y z
N MET A 1 -19.01 18.60 33.61
CA MET A 1 -19.90 19.47 32.79
C MET A 1 -20.78 18.57 31.93
N THR A 2 -22.10 18.73 32.02
CA THR A 2 -23.03 17.95 31.18
C THR A 2 -23.00 18.47 29.73
N THR A 3 -23.46 17.65 28.81
CA THR A 3 -23.50 18.01 27.35
C THR A 3 -24.30 19.32 27.13
N ASP A 4 -25.35 19.57 27.90
CA ASP A 4 -26.16 20.79 27.80
C ASP A 4 -25.48 22.04 28.36
N GLU A 5 -24.67 21.88 29.39
CA GLU A 5 -23.88 23.00 29.95
C GLU A 5 -22.82 23.52 28.98
N PHE A 6 -22.36 22.68 28.07
CA PHE A 6 -21.34 23.06 27.09
C PHE A 6 -21.92 23.72 25.82
N LYS A 7 -23.12 23.36 25.39
CA LYS A 7 -23.75 23.93 24.19
C LYS A 7 -23.87 25.46 24.24
N LYS A 8 -24.31 26.01 25.36
CA LYS A 8 -24.48 27.44 25.52
C LYS A 8 -23.19 28.26 25.37
N PRO A 9 -22.08 27.90 26.01
CA PRO A 9 -20.77 28.52 25.74
C PRO A 9 -20.36 28.45 24.27
N LEU A 10 -20.51 27.28 23.58
CA LEU A 10 -20.17 27.13 22.17
C LEU A 10 -21.07 28.00 21.27
N GLU A 11 -22.37 28.06 21.54
CA GLU A 11 -23.30 28.93 20.83
C GLU A 11 -22.90 30.41 20.95
N ARG A 12 -22.52 30.84 22.15
CA ARG A 12 -22.04 32.23 22.39
C ARG A 12 -20.75 32.49 21.60
N LEU A 13 -19.81 31.57 21.61
CA LEU A 13 -18.58 31.70 20.81
C LEU A 13 -18.89 31.82 19.35
N LEU A 14 -19.77 30.99 18.80
CA LEU A 14 -20.13 31.05 17.36
C LEU A 14 -20.80 32.38 17.01
N ASN A 15 -21.72 32.88 17.85
CA ASN A 15 -22.34 34.20 17.68
C ASN A 15 -21.30 35.34 17.73
N ALA A 16 -20.37 35.29 18.68
CA ALA A 16 -19.30 36.30 18.80
C ALA A 16 -18.36 36.27 17.56
N VAL A 17 -18.09 35.10 16.99
CA VAL A 17 -17.34 34.97 15.73
C VAL A 17 -18.10 35.64 14.57
N VAL A 18 -19.42 35.41 14.46
CA VAL A 18 -20.26 36.04 13.43
C VAL A 18 -20.26 37.56 13.58
N GLU A 19 -20.56 38.06 14.79
CA GLU A 19 -20.62 39.51 15.09
C GLU A 19 -19.30 40.21 14.75
N LYS A 20 -18.18 39.62 15.19
CA LYS A 20 -16.85 40.18 14.94
C LYS A 20 -16.51 40.15 13.46
N ALA A 21 -16.83 39.05 12.74
CA ALA A 21 -16.59 38.95 11.30
C ALA A 21 -17.41 39.99 10.51
N VAL A 22 -18.67 40.19 10.87
CA VAL A 22 -19.52 41.24 10.25
C VAL A 22 -18.94 42.63 10.53
N THR A 23 -18.52 42.91 11.76
CA THR A 23 -17.98 44.22 12.17
C THR A 23 -16.65 44.52 11.45
N GLU A 24 -15.80 43.52 11.24
CA GLU A 24 -14.50 43.67 10.59
C GLU A 24 -14.59 43.46 9.03
N GLY A 25 -15.78 43.22 8.49
CA GLY A 25 -15.98 43.00 7.06
C GLY A 25 -15.35 41.71 6.55
N LEU A 26 -15.17 40.70 7.41
CA LEU A 26 -14.56 39.41 7.05
C LEU A 26 -15.60 38.50 6.40
N ASP A 27 -15.21 37.84 5.34
CA ASP A 27 -16.06 36.81 4.69
C ASP A 27 -16.01 35.50 5.49
N LEU A 28 -17.12 35.16 6.17
CA LEU A 28 -17.27 33.91 6.92
C LEU A 28 -17.04 32.66 6.06
N ARG A 29 -17.21 32.75 4.71
CA ARG A 29 -16.89 31.65 3.80
C ARG A 29 -15.40 31.27 3.85
N ARG A 30 -14.54 32.20 4.24
CA ARG A 30 -13.11 31.91 4.45
C ARG A 30 -12.84 31.02 5.66
N LEU A 31 -13.77 30.93 6.62
CA LEU A 31 -13.68 30.00 7.75
C LEU A 31 -14.04 28.55 7.34
N ARG A 32 -14.63 28.33 6.17
CA ARG A 32 -15.03 27.00 5.68
C ARG A 32 -13.88 26.14 5.17
N GLY A 33 -12.78 26.73 4.82
CA GLY A 33 -11.62 25.97 4.40
C GLY A 33 -10.87 25.47 5.61
N VAL A 34 -10.68 24.17 5.71
CA VAL A 34 -9.75 23.55 6.65
C VAL A 34 -8.31 23.86 6.20
N ALA A 35 -7.96 25.14 6.15
CA ALA A 35 -6.57 25.55 6.06
C ALA A 35 -5.97 25.41 7.45
N LEU A 36 -5.37 24.29 7.70
CA LEU A 36 -4.84 23.78 8.96
C LEU A 36 -3.81 24.68 9.66
N TYR A 37 -3.44 25.81 9.11
CA TYR A 37 -2.46 26.76 9.64
C TYR A 37 -2.67 28.17 9.12
N ASP A 38 -3.90 28.68 9.17
CA ASP A 38 -4.09 30.11 8.97
C ASP A 38 -3.98 30.81 10.33
N SER A 39 -2.74 31.18 10.69
CA SER A 39 -2.42 31.81 11.97
C SER A 39 -3.22 33.09 12.22
N GLN A 40 -3.69 33.75 11.19
CA GLN A 40 -4.51 34.97 11.31
C GLN A 40 -5.95 34.62 11.71
N LYS A 41 -6.55 33.59 11.11
CA LYS A 41 -7.90 33.11 11.47
C LYS A 41 -7.92 32.54 12.88
N ASP A 42 -6.91 31.75 13.24
CA ASP A 42 -6.77 31.20 14.58
C ASP A 42 -6.67 32.32 15.62
N SER A 43 -5.85 33.35 15.36
CA SER A 43 -5.68 34.49 16.26
C SER A 43 -6.95 35.31 16.40
N PHE A 44 -7.73 35.48 15.32
CA PHE A 44 -9.00 36.16 15.32
C PHE A 44 -10.02 35.51 16.27
N ILE A 45 -10.14 34.16 16.19
CA ILE A 45 -11.07 33.38 17.03
C ILE A 45 -10.58 33.31 18.47
N LYS A 46 -9.30 33.06 18.70
CA LYS A 46 -8.68 32.97 20.04
C LYS A 46 -8.74 34.26 20.84
N ALA A 47 -8.83 35.39 20.15
CA ALA A 47 -8.96 36.70 20.79
C ALA A 47 -10.35 36.98 21.39
N LEU A 48 -11.33 36.11 21.15
CA LEU A 48 -12.67 36.23 21.72
C LEU A 48 -12.71 35.71 23.18
N PRO A 49 -13.29 36.44 24.13
CA PRO A 49 -13.42 35.97 25.51
C PRO A 49 -14.14 34.62 25.64
N GLU A 50 -15.14 34.39 24.79
CA GLU A 50 -15.94 33.17 24.72
C GLU A 50 -15.08 31.95 24.37
N PHE A 51 -14.00 32.16 23.62
CA PHE A 51 -13.06 31.09 23.26
C PHE A 51 -12.45 30.44 24.50
N ALA A 52 -11.98 31.24 25.46
CA ALA A 52 -11.36 30.73 26.69
C ALA A 52 -12.36 29.93 27.55
N VAL A 53 -13.65 30.31 27.53
CA VAL A 53 -14.71 29.58 28.25
C VAL A 53 -14.92 28.19 27.62
N VAL A 54 -15.04 28.13 26.31
CA VAL A 54 -15.22 26.86 25.58
C VAL A 54 -13.99 25.99 25.73
N GLU A 55 -12.79 26.54 25.57
CA GLU A 55 -11.52 25.82 25.72
C GLU A 55 -11.37 25.23 27.12
N SER A 56 -11.74 25.97 28.18
CA SER A 56 -11.73 25.46 29.56
C SER A 56 -12.67 24.27 29.73
N GLY A 57 -13.88 24.36 29.16
CA GLY A 57 -14.82 23.22 29.18
C GLY A 57 -14.32 22.01 28.47
N ILE A 58 -13.64 22.18 27.30
CA ILE A 58 -12.99 21.08 26.57
C ILE A 58 -11.87 20.44 27.39
N LYS A 59 -11.07 21.25 28.12
CA LYS A 59 -10.02 20.75 29.03
C LYS A 59 -10.56 19.86 30.13
N ASP A 60 -11.79 20.11 30.57
CA ASP A 60 -12.42 19.38 31.67
C ASP A 60 -13.06 18.05 31.24
N LEU A 61 -13.12 17.76 29.95
CA LEU A 61 -13.60 16.48 29.47
C LEU A 61 -12.53 15.40 29.67
N ASP A 62 -12.85 14.38 30.48
CA ASP A 62 -11.90 13.26 30.75
C ASP A 62 -11.45 12.52 29.47
N GLN A 63 -12.37 12.33 28.53
CA GLN A 63 -12.05 11.72 27.24
C GLN A 63 -11.07 12.57 26.42
N VAL A 64 -11.18 13.89 26.45
CA VAL A 64 -10.21 14.76 25.78
C VAL A 64 -8.84 14.63 26.44
N ARG A 65 -8.77 14.62 27.77
CA ARG A 65 -7.51 14.43 28.49
C ARG A 65 -6.85 13.10 28.15
N ALA A 66 -7.64 12.02 28.14
CA ALA A 66 -7.15 10.66 27.91
C ALA A 66 -6.74 10.40 26.46
N GLN A 67 -7.47 10.96 25.50
CA GLN A 67 -7.30 10.63 24.06
C GLN A 67 -6.44 11.64 23.31
N TYR A 68 -6.51 12.92 23.67
CA TYR A 68 -5.89 14.01 22.91
C TYR A 68 -4.79 14.76 23.65
N GLY A 69 -4.85 14.76 25.00
CA GLY A 69 -4.04 15.62 25.85
C GLY A 69 -4.64 17.03 26.03
N ILE A 70 -4.38 17.61 27.18
CA ILE A 70 -4.93 18.93 27.57
C ILE A 70 -4.45 20.03 26.62
N GLU A 71 -3.23 19.94 26.12
CA GLU A 71 -2.61 20.89 25.21
C GLU A 71 -3.35 21.01 23.87
N GLN A 72 -4.18 20.04 23.51
CA GLN A 72 -4.94 20.04 22.26
C GLN A 72 -6.32 20.73 22.39
N SER A 73 -6.72 21.14 23.58
CA SER A 73 -8.03 21.76 23.82
C SER A 73 -8.30 23.01 22.98
N SER A 74 -7.32 23.88 22.85
CA SER A 74 -7.39 25.07 21.98
C SER A 74 -7.66 24.70 20.52
N ARG A 75 -7.02 23.64 20.05
CA ARG A 75 -7.18 23.15 18.70
C ARG A 75 -8.54 22.49 18.45
N ILE A 76 -9.01 21.72 19.43
CA ILE A 76 -10.34 21.11 19.40
C ILE A 76 -11.42 22.20 19.37
N THR A 77 -11.25 23.26 20.18
CA THR A 77 -12.16 24.41 20.19
C THR A 77 -12.21 25.11 18.83
N LEU A 78 -11.05 25.38 18.23
CA LEU A 78 -10.98 25.94 16.87
C LEU A 78 -11.68 25.05 15.85
N GLN A 79 -11.47 23.74 15.95
CA GLN A 79 -12.06 22.78 15.03
C GLN A 79 -13.59 22.75 15.13
N LEU A 80 -14.14 22.87 16.32
CA LEU A 80 -15.60 23.00 16.51
C LEU A 80 -16.15 24.22 15.75
N VAL A 81 -15.45 25.35 15.82
CA VAL A 81 -15.84 26.57 15.09
C VAL A 81 -15.74 26.35 13.58
N TYR A 82 -14.63 25.81 13.09
CA TYR A 82 -14.43 25.58 11.65
C TYR A 82 -15.41 24.57 11.08
N GLU A 83 -15.66 23.47 11.75
CA GLU A 83 -16.63 22.45 11.32
C GLU A 83 -18.05 23.00 11.29
N TYR A 84 -18.42 23.87 12.25
CA TYR A 84 -19.69 24.54 12.21
C TYR A 84 -19.85 25.36 10.93
N PHE A 85 -18.91 26.24 10.63
CA PHE A 85 -18.97 27.10 9.42
C PHE A 85 -18.76 26.32 8.11
N ALA A 86 -18.12 25.16 8.15
CA ALA A 86 -18.04 24.28 7.00
C ALA A 86 -19.38 23.64 6.61
N ARG A 87 -20.27 23.45 7.61
CA ARG A 87 -21.59 22.82 7.42
C ARG A 87 -22.72 23.80 7.12
N THR A 88 -22.50 25.11 7.25
CA THR A 88 -23.54 26.11 7.05
C THR A 88 -23.13 27.21 6.08
N ASN A 89 -24.14 27.72 5.35
CA ASN A 89 -24.03 28.94 4.56
C ASN A 89 -24.61 30.17 5.29
N ALA A 90 -25.18 29.98 6.47
CA ALA A 90 -25.89 31.02 7.20
C ALA A 90 -24.94 31.98 7.93
N ILE A 91 -25.38 33.24 8.06
CA ILE A 91 -24.72 34.30 8.84
C ILE A 91 -25.21 34.28 10.30
N SER A 92 -26.17 33.44 10.61
CA SER A 92 -26.72 33.27 11.99
C SER A 92 -26.47 31.85 12.49
N VAL A 93 -26.37 31.70 13.79
CA VAL A 93 -26.19 30.37 14.41
C VAL A 93 -27.51 29.60 14.38
N ASP A 94 -27.45 28.42 13.77
CA ASP A 94 -28.53 27.45 13.71
C ASP A 94 -28.37 26.44 14.85
N CYS A 95 -29.33 26.44 15.78
CA CYS A 95 -29.30 25.55 16.95
C CYS A 95 -29.39 24.07 16.58
N ALA A 96 -30.13 23.69 15.51
CA ALA A 96 -30.23 22.30 15.11
C ALA A 96 -28.91 21.79 14.52
N LEU A 97 -28.22 22.61 13.76
CA LEU A 97 -26.89 22.30 13.25
C LEU A 97 -25.86 22.22 14.39
N LEU A 98 -25.95 23.11 15.36
CA LEU A 98 -25.08 23.08 16.56
C LEU A 98 -25.28 21.79 17.35
N GLU A 99 -26.53 21.35 17.55
CA GLU A 99 -26.84 20.09 18.23
C GLU A 99 -26.27 18.89 17.48
N LYS A 100 -26.39 18.87 16.17
CA LYS A 100 -25.82 17.82 15.34
C LYS A 100 -24.29 17.80 15.42
N LEU A 101 -23.65 18.98 15.34
CA LEU A 101 -22.19 19.10 15.47
C LEU A 101 -21.71 18.57 16.82
N TRP A 102 -22.42 18.94 17.90
CA TRP A 102 -22.09 18.48 19.23
C TRP A 102 -22.28 16.97 19.39
N ALA A 103 -23.36 16.40 18.86
CA ALA A 103 -23.60 14.98 18.88
C ALA A 103 -22.49 14.20 18.11
N ASP A 104 -22.07 14.71 16.95
CA ASP A 104 -20.97 14.14 16.16
C ASP A 104 -19.65 14.17 16.94
N PHE A 105 -19.37 15.28 17.66
CA PHE A 105 -18.19 15.41 18.50
C PHE A 105 -18.20 14.44 19.68
N VAL A 106 -19.31 14.32 20.40
CA VAL A 106 -19.46 13.36 21.53
C VAL A 106 -19.32 11.94 21.02
N THR A 107 -19.96 11.61 19.90
CA THR A 107 -19.82 10.29 19.26
C THR A 107 -18.37 9.99 18.93
N GLU A 108 -17.63 10.98 18.43
CA GLU A 108 -16.20 10.82 18.13
C GLU A 108 -15.35 10.61 19.40
N LEU A 109 -15.70 11.25 20.51
CA LEU A 109 -15.02 11.03 21.80
C LEU A 109 -15.24 9.63 22.36
N ASP A 110 -16.40 9.02 22.10
CA ASP A 110 -16.70 7.65 22.55
C ASP A 110 -15.97 6.57 21.75
N ILE A 111 -15.41 6.90 20.59
CA ILE A 111 -14.64 5.98 19.77
C ILE A 111 -13.18 5.96 20.25
N PRO A 112 -12.67 4.82 20.80
CA PRO A 112 -11.34 4.76 21.40
C PRO A 112 -10.19 4.67 20.38
N VAL A 113 -10.51 4.64 19.07
CA VAL A 113 -9.53 4.48 18.01
C VAL A 113 -9.68 5.54 16.92
N TRP A 114 -8.55 5.93 16.32
CA TRP A 114 -8.54 6.63 15.06
C TRP A 114 -8.75 5.63 13.94
N ARG A 115 -9.71 5.87 13.06
CA ARG A 115 -9.87 5.13 11.81
C ARG A 115 -9.23 5.92 10.67
N LYS A 116 -8.30 5.32 9.99
CA LYS A 116 -7.68 5.87 8.78
C LYS A 116 -8.07 5.03 7.59
N ARG A 117 -8.32 5.67 6.48
CA ARG A 117 -8.63 5.02 5.22
C ARG A 117 -7.80 5.62 4.12
N GLY A 118 -7.11 4.79 3.37
CA GLY A 118 -6.37 5.18 2.19
C GLY A 118 -7.05 4.70 0.93
N VAL A 119 -6.92 5.48 -0.13
CA VAL A 119 -7.38 5.12 -1.47
C VAL A 119 -6.29 5.42 -2.49
N THR A 120 -6.13 4.52 -3.45
CA THR A 120 -5.18 4.69 -4.56
C THR A 120 -5.76 4.11 -5.84
N ASN A 121 -5.40 4.68 -7.00
CA ASN A 121 -5.76 4.07 -8.28
C ASN A 121 -4.94 2.80 -8.47
N LEU A 122 -5.59 1.71 -8.88
CA LEU A 122 -4.91 0.56 -9.43
C LEU A 122 -4.43 0.87 -10.85
N ARG A 123 -3.30 0.31 -11.23
CA ARG A 123 -2.72 0.41 -12.56
C ARG A 123 -2.58 -0.96 -13.19
N HIS A 124 -2.82 -1.06 -14.49
CA HIS A 124 -2.75 -2.32 -15.25
C HIS A 124 -3.56 -3.45 -14.60
N PHE A 125 -4.70 -3.12 -14.02
CA PHE A 125 -5.55 -4.05 -13.30
C PHE A 125 -6.88 -4.24 -14.02
N GLN A 126 -7.30 -5.49 -14.16
CA GLN A 126 -8.58 -5.88 -14.75
C GLN A 126 -9.35 -6.78 -13.79
N LEU A 127 -10.59 -6.43 -13.57
CA LEU A 127 -11.56 -7.15 -12.76
C LEU A 127 -12.93 -6.98 -13.41
N GLU A 128 -13.71 -8.04 -13.49
CA GLU A 128 -15.08 -7.98 -14.00
C GLU A 128 -16.06 -7.45 -12.95
N ASP A 129 -15.81 -7.79 -11.68
CA ASP A 129 -16.61 -7.35 -10.55
C ASP A 129 -16.32 -5.89 -10.18
N LEU A 130 -17.36 -5.18 -9.72
CA LEU A 130 -17.22 -3.80 -9.22
C LEU A 130 -16.68 -3.72 -7.79
N HIS A 131 -16.64 -4.82 -7.06
CA HIS A 131 -16.18 -4.87 -5.68
C HIS A 131 -15.60 -6.22 -5.31
N VAL A 132 -14.42 -6.21 -4.68
CA VAL A 132 -13.81 -7.39 -4.04
C VAL A 132 -13.27 -6.99 -2.68
N ASP A 133 -13.78 -7.61 -1.62
CA ASP A 133 -13.19 -7.52 -0.28
C ASP A 133 -11.97 -8.46 -0.23
N LEU A 134 -10.79 -7.93 0.03
CA LEU A 134 -9.53 -8.67 0.12
C LEU A 134 -9.21 -9.14 1.55
N GLY A 135 -10.03 -8.77 2.53
CA GLY A 135 -9.77 -9.04 3.94
C GLY A 135 -8.83 -8.02 4.59
N ASP A 136 -8.68 -8.10 5.91
CA ASP A 136 -7.83 -7.23 6.73
C ASP A 136 -8.05 -5.72 6.47
N GLY A 137 -9.29 -5.33 6.16
CA GLY A 137 -9.64 -3.94 5.85
C GLY A 137 -9.11 -3.44 4.49
N VAL A 138 -8.79 -4.36 3.58
CA VAL A 138 -8.39 -4.03 2.21
C VAL A 138 -9.46 -4.47 1.23
N SER A 139 -9.83 -3.61 0.29
CA SER A 139 -10.84 -3.90 -0.71
C SER A 139 -10.55 -3.20 -2.04
N ILE A 140 -11.07 -3.77 -3.12
CA ILE A 140 -11.05 -3.19 -4.46
C ILE A 140 -12.44 -2.75 -4.81
N HIS A 141 -12.57 -1.57 -5.40
CA HIS A 141 -13.85 -1.01 -5.85
C HIS A 141 -13.73 -0.45 -7.26
N GLY A 142 -14.84 -0.46 -8.00
CA GLY A 142 -14.96 0.34 -9.19
C GLY A 142 -14.75 1.83 -8.86
N ARG A 143 -14.00 2.53 -9.69
CA ARG A 143 -13.70 3.95 -9.48
C ARG A 143 -14.89 4.82 -9.84
N ASN A 144 -15.61 5.31 -8.82
CA ASN A 144 -16.82 6.11 -8.95
C ASN A 144 -16.89 7.11 -7.78
N PRO A 145 -17.32 8.39 -8.01
CA PRO A 145 -17.48 9.38 -6.95
C PRO A 145 -18.44 8.93 -5.85
N ASP A 146 -19.54 8.26 -6.21
CA ASP A 146 -20.53 7.78 -5.24
C ASP A 146 -19.97 6.69 -4.33
N VAL A 147 -19.12 5.82 -4.88
CA VAL A 147 -18.38 4.81 -4.10
C VAL A 147 -17.44 5.49 -3.12
N LEU A 148 -16.67 6.50 -3.54
CA LEU A 148 -15.80 7.25 -2.64
C LEU A 148 -16.59 7.96 -1.53
N ALA A 149 -17.71 8.57 -1.88
CA ALA A 149 -18.59 9.22 -0.91
C ALA A 149 -19.15 8.22 0.10
N SER A 150 -19.59 7.02 -0.34
CA SER A 150 -20.07 5.94 0.53
C SER A 150 -18.98 5.41 1.48
N LEU A 151 -17.73 5.46 1.04
CA LEU A 151 -16.55 5.13 1.85
C LEU A 151 -16.11 6.28 2.76
N GLY A 152 -16.82 7.43 2.74
CA GLY A 152 -16.54 8.59 3.58
C GLY A 152 -15.37 9.45 3.08
N PHE A 153 -14.97 9.33 1.83
CA PHE A 153 -13.97 10.22 1.25
C PHE A 153 -14.61 11.56 0.83
N GLN A 154 -13.85 12.64 1.04
CA GLN A 154 -14.24 13.98 0.62
C GLN A 154 -14.09 14.16 -0.89
N GLY A 155 -14.87 15.06 -1.49
CA GLY A 155 -14.86 15.32 -2.94
C GLY A 155 -13.49 15.69 -3.52
N GLU A 156 -12.64 16.37 -2.72
CA GLU A 156 -11.26 16.71 -3.10
C GLU A 156 -10.42 15.46 -3.47
N ILE A 157 -10.66 14.32 -2.81
CA ILE A 157 -9.96 13.07 -3.14
C ILE A 157 -10.34 12.58 -4.54
N TRP A 158 -11.59 12.72 -4.94
CA TRP A 158 -11.99 12.37 -6.29
C TRP A 158 -11.21 13.17 -7.34
N GLU A 159 -11.11 14.49 -7.16
CA GLU A 159 -10.37 15.36 -8.08
C GLU A 159 -8.89 14.96 -8.16
N ARG A 160 -8.27 14.65 -7.04
CA ARG A 160 -6.88 14.17 -6.97
C ARG A 160 -6.70 12.81 -7.64
N LEU A 161 -7.60 11.85 -7.43
CA LEU A 161 -7.56 10.55 -8.08
C LEU A 161 -7.73 10.68 -9.60
N VAL A 162 -8.63 11.58 -10.06
CA VAL A 162 -8.82 11.86 -11.49
C VAL A 162 -7.58 12.53 -12.09
N ALA A 163 -6.96 13.48 -11.40
CA ALA A 163 -5.73 14.15 -11.86
C ALA A 163 -4.57 13.14 -11.96
N ASP A 164 -4.44 12.22 -11.01
CA ASP A 164 -3.42 11.16 -11.00
C ASP A 164 -3.69 10.06 -12.06
N TRP A 165 -4.89 10.04 -12.63
CA TRP A 165 -5.31 9.04 -13.61
C TRP A 165 -4.82 9.31 -15.03
N SER A 166 -4.33 10.50 -15.33
CA SER A 166 -3.90 10.89 -16.69
C SER A 166 -2.70 10.11 -17.24
N GLY A 167 -2.15 9.14 -16.46
CA GLY A 167 -1.01 8.33 -16.85
C GLY A 167 -1.38 7.02 -17.56
N PHE A 168 -0.41 6.43 -18.24
CA PHE A 168 -0.54 5.10 -18.88
C PHE A 168 -0.91 4.01 -17.86
N GLY A 169 -1.78 3.08 -18.26
CA GLY A 169 -2.16 1.92 -17.46
C GLY A 169 -3.19 2.19 -16.36
N ALA A 170 -3.87 3.33 -16.39
CA ALA A 170 -4.94 3.62 -15.45
C ALA A 170 -6.06 2.59 -15.56
N SER A 171 -6.47 2.02 -14.42
CA SER A 171 -7.56 1.07 -14.29
C SER A 171 -8.86 1.80 -13.93
N SER A 172 -9.98 1.16 -14.20
CA SER A 172 -11.30 1.58 -13.71
C SER A 172 -11.52 1.25 -12.22
N HIS A 173 -10.49 0.80 -11.52
CA HIS A 173 -10.58 0.33 -10.13
C HIS A 173 -9.66 1.10 -9.21
N ILE A 174 -10.07 1.18 -7.96
CA ILE A 174 -9.32 1.72 -6.84
C ILE A 174 -9.08 0.62 -5.80
N LEU A 175 -7.93 0.72 -5.12
CA LEU A 175 -7.64 -0.06 -3.93
C LEU A 175 -7.88 0.83 -2.71
N VAL A 176 -8.62 0.30 -1.75
CA VAL A 176 -8.92 0.95 -0.48
C VAL A 176 -8.32 0.12 0.65
N ALA A 177 -7.64 0.77 1.58
CA ALA A 177 -7.12 0.12 2.78
C ALA A 177 -7.49 0.91 4.02
N GLU A 178 -7.86 0.21 5.08
CA GLU A 178 -8.23 0.78 6.37
C GLU A 178 -7.23 0.37 7.45
N SER A 179 -7.01 1.25 8.40
CA SER A 179 -6.28 0.94 9.63
C SER A 179 -6.89 1.64 10.82
N THR A 180 -6.68 1.08 12.00
CA THR A 180 -7.10 1.67 13.27
C THR A 180 -5.90 1.83 14.19
N ILE A 181 -5.85 2.98 14.87
CA ILE A 181 -4.79 3.30 15.83
C ILE A 181 -5.47 3.74 17.13
N PRO A 182 -5.05 3.25 18.31
CA PRO A 182 -5.60 3.72 19.57
C PRO A 182 -5.50 5.24 19.71
N LYS A 183 -6.56 5.88 20.20
CA LYS A 183 -6.53 7.32 20.53
C LYS A 183 -5.74 7.52 21.81
N ARG A 184 -4.56 8.12 21.68
CA ARG A 184 -3.68 8.50 22.78
C ARG A 184 -3.03 9.85 22.48
N PRO A 185 -2.67 10.65 23.49
CA PRO A 185 -2.04 11.96 23.29
C PRO A 185 -0.75 11.89 22.43
N ASP A 186 0.06 10.87 22.60
CA ASP A 186 1.28 10.63 21.83
C ASP A 186 1.02 10.29 20.34
N ASN A 187 -0.17 9.78 20.02
CA ASN A 187 -0.58 9.44 18.66
C ASN A 187 -1.33 10.59 17.95
N PHE A 188 -1.60 11.70 18.63
CA PHE A 188 -2.41 12.77 18.07
C PHE A 188 -1.73 13.51 16.91
N ILE A 189 -0.43 13.74 17.02
CA ILE A 189 0.36 14.51 16.04
C ILE A 189 0.95 13.59 14.97
N THR A 190 1.24 12.34 15.31
CA THR A 190 1.83 11.39 14.36
C THR A 190 0.76 10.95 13.38
N ILE A 191 0.79 11.55 12.20
CA ILE A 191 0.06 11.01 11.04
C ILE A 191 0.87 9.81 10.55
N ASP A 192 0.82 8.73 11.32
CA ASP A 192 1.37 7.47 10.82
C ASP A 192 0.40 6.90 9.78
N ASN A 193 0.69 7.20 8.53
CA ASN A 193 0.01 6.60 7.39
C ASN A 193 0.68 5.28 7.00
N GLY A 194 1.71 4.88 7.73
CA GLY A 194 2.54 3.73 7.39
C GLY A 194 1.74 2.45 7.29
N GLU A 195 0.82 2.19 8.23
CA GLU A 195 0.03 0.96 8.20
C GLU A 195 -0.92 0.89 7.01
N VAL A 196 -1.59 1.97 6.65
CA VAL A 196 -2.45 2.02 5.44
C VAL A 196 -1.63 1.78 4.18
N TRP A 197 -0.48 2.45 4.09
CA TRP A 197 0.45 2.30 2.99
C TRP A 197 1.00 0.87 2.90
N LEU A 198 1.41 0.30 4.03
CA LEU A 198 1.89 -1.10 4.10
C LEU A 198 0.82 -2.09 3.64
N ARG A 199 -0.45 -1.90 4.02
CA ARG A 199 -1.56 -2.75 3.59
C ARG A 199 -1.77 -2.67 2.07
N CYS A 200 -1.73 -1.47 1.48
CA CYS A 200 -1.79 -1.30 0.03
C CYS A 200 -0.63 -2.03 -0.66
N HIS A 201 0.60 -1.84 -0.17
CA HIS A 201 1.78 -2.49 -0.76
C HIS A 201 1.78 -4.00 -0.57
N ARG A 202 1.32 -4.49 0.58
CA ARG A 202 1.15 -5.93 0.85
C ARG A 202 0.13 -6.56 -0.09
N ALA A 203 -0.99 -5.87 -0.34
CA ALA A 203 -2.01 -6.35 -1.27
C ALA A 203 -1.45 -6.47 -2.70
N ILE A 204 -0.74 -5.44 -3.17
CA ILE A 204 -0.06 -5.47 -4.48
C ILE A 204 1.04 -6.54 -4.50
N GLY A 205 1.80 -6.67 -3.43
CA GLY A 205 2.83 -7.71 -3.30
C GLY A 205 2.24 -9.11 -3.41
N ALA A 206 1.12 -9.39 -2.75
CA ALA A 206 0.42 -10.65 -2.86
C ALA A 206 -0.08 -10.90 -4.30
N MET A 207 -0.69 -9.90 -4.95
CA MET A 207 -1.11 -10.00 -6.35
C MET A 207 0.05 -10.33 -7.27
N ARG A 208 1.17 -9.62 -7.15
CA ARG A 208 2.38 -9.85 -7.96
C ARG A 208 3.00 -11.23 -7.77
N LEU A 209 2.81 -11.86 -6.60
CA LEU A 209 3.32 -13.20 -6.31
C LEU A 209 2.42 -14.31 -6.83
N ILE A 210 1.10 -14.12 -6.91
CA ILE A 210 0.17 -15.19 -7.30
C ILE A 210 -0.02 -15.30 -8.81
N ALA A 211 0.02 -14.20 -9.55
CA ALA A 211 -0.21 -14.21 -11.00
C ALA A 211 0.71 -13.22 -11.74
N PRO A 212 1.04 -13.48 -13.00
CA PRO A 212 1.79 -12.55 -13.83
C PRO A 212 0.95 -11.33 -14.20
N GLY A 213 1.60 -10.19 -14.44
CA GLY A 213 0.98 -8.92 -14.84
C GLY A 213 1.64 -7.74 -14.14
N GLU A 214 1.43 -6.55 -14.68
CA GLU A 214 2.11 -5.32 -14.22
C GLU A 214 1.27 -4.53 -13.21
N VAL A 215 0.55 -5.22 -12.31
CA VAL A 215 -0.27 -4.51 -11.32
C VAL A 215 0.57 -3.57 -10.46
N GLY A 216 0.06 -2.35 -10.29
CA GLY A 216 0.68 -1.33 -9.46
C GLY A 216 -0.36 -0.39 -8.86
N ILE A 217 0.11 0.51 -8.03
CA ILE A 217 -0.69 1.58 -7.45
C ILE A 217 -0.06 2.93 -7.80
N SER A 218 -0.88 3.95 -7.82
CA SER A 218 -0.45 5.33 -7.93
C SER A 218 -0.23 5.95 -6.54
N THR A 219 -0.32 7.26 -6.45
CA THR A 219 -0.29 7.96 -5.17
C THR A 219 -1.42 7.47 -4.26
N THR A 220 -1.09 7.12 -3.03
CA THR A 220 -2.08 6.76 -2.02
C THR A 220 -2.50 8.01 -1.25
N PHE A 221 -3.78 8.31 -1.27
CA PHE A 221 -4.39 9.39 -0.51
C PHE A 221 -4.97 8.82 0.78
N VAL A 222 -4.54 9.33 1.92
CA VAL A 222 -4.98 8.85 3.23
C VAL A 222 -5.74 9.95 3.94
N GLN A 223 -6.91 9.62 4.47
CA GLN A 223 -7.69 10.51 5.34
C GLN A 223 -8.14 9.78 6.61
N ARG A 224 -8.48 10.57 7.63
CA ARG A 224 -9.16 10.08 8.80
C ARG A 224 -10.66 9.93 8.50
N VAL A 225 -11.24 8.81 8.87
CA VAL A 225 -12.69 8.58 8.87
C VAL A 225 -13.20 8.83 10.26
N ALA A 226 -13.89 9.94 10.47
CA ALA A 226 -14.37 10.37 11.78
C ALA A 226 -15.75 11.02 11.64
N HIS A 227 -16.55 10.94 12.69
CA HIS A 227 -17.81 11.69 12.80
C HIS A 227 -17.54 13.18 12.98
N PHE A 228 -16.46 13.48 13.68
CA PHE A 228 -15.94 14.82 13.89
C PHE A 228 -14.41 14.82 13.74
N ASN A 229 -13.88 15.65 12.85
CA ASN A 229 -12.44 15.76 12.66
C ASN A 229 -11.78 16.60 13.76
N VAL A 230 -11.24 15.93 14.77
CA VAL A 230 -10.38 16.58 15.75
C VAL A 230 -8.94 16.51 15.26
N GLY A 231 -8.32 17.65 15.03
CA GLY A 231 -6.92 17.77 14.64
C GLY A 231 -6.68 17.83 13.13
N ILE A 232 -5.51 17.42 12.67
CA ILE A 232 -5.10 17.52 11.26
C ILE A 232 -5.91 16.53 10.42
N GLY A 233 -7.11 16.91 10.02
CA GLY A 233 -7.93 16.21 9.06
C GLY A 233 -7.54 16.65 7.66
N GLY A 234 -6.35 16.30 7.21
CA GLY A 234 -5.92 16.57 5.83
C GLY A 234 -5.84 15.29 5.03
N VAL A 235 -5.99 15.42 3.72
CA VAL A 235 -5.62 14.37 2.79
C VAL A 235 -4.10 14.36 2.68
N HIS A 236 -3.48 13.27 3.12
CA HIS A 236 -2.03 13.09 2.97
C HIS A 236 -1.77 12.16 1.81
N SER A 237 -0.84 12.53 0.95
CA SER A 237 -0.38 11.66 -0.13
C SER A 237 0.92 10.98 0.29
N THR A 238 1.02 9.68 0.07
CA THR A 238 2.23 8.90 0.30
C THR A 238 2.60 8.14 -0.95
N GLY A 239 3.86 8.24 -1.35
CA GLY A 239 4.43 7.48 -2.46
C GLY A 239 3.87 7.84 -3.83
N ALA A 240 4.71 7.91 -4.80
CA ALA A 240 4.34 7.86 -6.21
C ALA A 240 4.97 6.61 -6.80
N THR A 241 4.19 5.74 -7.40
CA THR A 241 4.76 4.65 -8.18
C THR A 241 5.10 5.15 -9.57
N VAL A 242 6.20 4.64 -10.11
CA VAL A 242 6.60 4.88 -11.49
C VAL A 242 5.54 4.29 -12.41
N GLN A 243 5.24 4.97 -13.51
CA GLN A 243 4.34 4.45 -14.54
C GLN A 243 4.94 3.18 -15.13
N THR A 244 4.25 2.07 -14.98
CA THR A 244 4.61 0.82 -15.66
C THR A 244 3.89 0.74 -17.01
N ILE A 245 4.59 0.27 -18.04
CA ILE A 245 3.99 -0.16 -19.31
C ILE A 245 4.16 -1.66 -19.34
N GLY A 246 3.07 -2.41 -19.52
CA GLY A 246 3.15 -3.86 -19.53
C GLY A 246 1.80 -4.53 -19.70
N TYR A 247 1.78 -5.83 -19.49
CA TYR A 247 0.56 -6.62 -19.60
C TYR A 247 -0.37 -6.34 -18.43
N PRO A 248 -1.70 -6.19 -18.68
CA PRO A 248 -2.64 -6.02 -17.60
C PRO A 248 -2.64 -7.26 -16.69
N TYR A 249 -2.73 -7.02 -15.41
CA TYR A 249 -2.99 -8.03 -14.41
C TYR A 249 -4.49 -8.32 -14.38
N THR A 250 -4.89 -9.53 -14.70
CA THR A 250 -6.28 -9.98 -14.55
C THR A 250 -6.42 -10.67 -13.20
N TRP A 251 -7.39 -10.25 -12.40
CA TRP A 251 -7.65 -10.84 -11.10
C TRP A 251 -8.03 -12.32 -11.23
N PRO A 252 -7.23 -13.25 -10.68
CA PRO A 252 -7.52 -14.68 -10.76
C PRO A 252 -8.48 -15.08 -9.63
N SER A 253 -9.79 -14.93 -9.85
CA SER A 253 -10.82 -15.21 -8.82
C SER A 253 -10.74 -16.63 -8.27
N GLU A 254 -10.33 -17.59 -9.09
CA GLU A 254 -10.10 -18.98 -8.70
C GLU A 254 -8.92 -19.17 -7.74
N GLN A 255 -8.02 -18.20 -7.67
CA GLN A 255 -6.85 -18.21 -6.79
C GLN A 255 -7.03 -17.37 -5.52
N ARG A 256 -8.28 -17.06 -5.17
CA ARG A 256 -8.58 -16.24 -4.00
C ARG A 256 -7.93 -16.79 -2.72
N SER A 257 -8.02 -18.08 -2.45
CA SER A 257 -7.41 -18.69 -1.26
C SER A 257 -5.88 -18.59 -1.27
N LEU A 258 -5.26 -18.65 -2.45
CA LEU A 258 -3.82 -18.43 -2.60
C LEU A 258 -3.44 -16.97 -2.31
N TYR A 259 -4.26 -16.01 -2.76
CA TYR A 259 -4.08 -14.60 -2.41
C TYR A 259 -4.16 -14.39 -0.89
N ASP A 260 -5.22 -14.89 -0.25
CA ASP A 260 -5.42 -14.73 1.19
C ASP A 260 -4.23 -15.32 1.99
N SER A 261 -3.78 -16.52 1.60
CA SER A 261 -2.62 -17.17 2.21
C SER A 261 -1.33 -16.38 1.99
N THR A 262 -1.11 -15.84 0.79
CA THR A 262 0.08 -15.05 0.45
C THR A 262 0.07 -13.70 1.18
N TYR A 263 -1.07 -13.03 1.25
CA TYR A 263 -1.22 -11.78 1.99
C TYR A 263 -0.95 -11.98 3.49
N ALA A 264 -1.54 -13.01 4.09
CA ALA A 264 -1.31 -13.37 5.49
C ALA A 264 0.15 -13.74 5.76
N ALA A 265 0.79 -14.46 4.84
CA ALA A 265 2.20 -14.83 4.92
C ALA A 265 3.11 -13.59 4.90
N LEU A 266 2.86 -12.64 3.99
CA LEU A 266 3.61 -11.38 3.94
C LEU A 266 3.43 -10.58 5.24
N ALA A 267 2.20 -10.45 5.75
CA ALA A 267 1.91 -9.77 7.00
C ALA A 267 2.63 -10.42 8.21
N HIS A 268 2.66 -11.75 8.24
CA HIS A 268 3.38 -12.48 9.28
C HIS A 268 4.90 -12.25 9.19
N LEU A 269 5.49 -12.37 8.00
CA LEU A 269 6.93 -12.18 7.77
C LEU A 269 7.38 -10.75 8.07
N GLU A 270 6.59 -9.74 7.71
CA GLU A 270 6.86 -8.34 8.08
C GLU A 270 6.93 -8.17 9.60
N ARG A 271 5.99 -8.77 10.33
CA ARG A 271 5.94 -8.70 11.81
C ARG A 271 7.15 -9.35 12.48
N ILE A 272 7.64 -10.46 11.96
CA ILE A 272 8.83 -11.18 12.51
C ILE A 272 10.16 -10.71 11.90
N GLY A 273 10.15 -9.72 10.99
CA GLY A 273 11.34 -9.16 10.35
C GLY A 273 12.02 -10.11 9.37
N TYR A 274 11.26 -10.96 8.67
CA TYR A 274 11.74 -11.93 7.67
C TYR A 274 12.86 -12.87 8.15
N ARG A 275 12.96 -13.09 9.47
CA ARG A 275 14.06 -13.87 10.08
C ARG A 275 13.96 -15.37 9.85
N LYS A 276 12.78 -15.85 9.46
CA LYS A 276 12.51 -17.23 9.12
C LYS A 276 12.45 -17.35 7.60
N GLY A 277 13.20 -18.21 7.04
CA GLY A 277 13.15 -18.49 5.61
C GLY A 277 14.51 -18.77 5.01
N PRO A 278 14.51 -19.38 3.84
CA PRO A 278 15.73 -19.64 3.12
C PRO A 278 16.33 -18.33 2.57
N GLY A 279 17.64 -18.18 2.70
CA GLY A 279 18.38 -17.02 2.20
C GLY A 279 17.97 -15.69 2.85
N ASN A 280 18.09 -14.64 2.07
CA ASN A 280 17.65 -13.29 2.44
C ASN A 280 16.33 -12.97 1.76
N LEU A 281 15.21 -13.45 2.34
CA LEU A 281 13.88 -13.32 1.75
C LEU A 281 13.43 -11.84 1.66
N ASP A 282 13.81 -11.00 2.62
CA ASP A 282 13.54 -9.56 2.58
C ASP A 282 14.20 -8.89 1.36
N LEU A 283 15.48 -9.17 1.14
CA LEU A 283 16.19 -8.65 -0.04
C LEU A 283 15.57 -9.19 -1.35
N ALA A 284 15.21 -10.47 -1.37
CA ALA A 284 14.58 -11.09 -2.54
C ALA A 284 13.24 -10.43 -2.88
N LEU A 285 12.39 -10.20 -1.88
CA LEU A 285 11.11 -9.51 -2.05
C LEU A 285 11.31 -8.08 -2.55
N ARG A 286 12.19 -7.30 -1.92
CA ARG A 286 12.47 -5.93 -2.35
C ARG A 286 13.01 -5.87 -3.77
N ALA A 287 13.94 -6.73 -4.13
CA ALA A 287 14.47 -6.80 -5.49
C ALA A 287 13.38 -7.19 -6.51
N PHE A 288 12.55 -8.19 -6.19
CA PHE A 288 11.43 -8.57 -7.05
C PHE A 288 10.42 -7.43 -7.22
N MET A 289 10.00 -6.77 -6.12
CA MET A 289 9.07 -5.65 -6.20
C MET A 289 9.65 -4.49 -7.01
N SER A 290 10.94 -4.21 -6.90
CA SER A 290 11.63 -3.18 -7.69
C SER A 290 11.52 -3.42 -9.19
N THR A 291 11.38 -4.66 -9.66
CA THR A 291 11.19 -4.94 -11.09
C THR A 291 9.93 -4.30 -11.69
N TYR A 292 8.92 -4.04 -10.86
CA TYR A 292 7.67 -3.39 -11.24
C TYR A 292 7.75 -1.84 -11.15
N ASP A 293 8.63 -1.35 -10.29
CA ASP A 293 8.77 0.09 -10.01
C ASP A 293 9.82 0.75 -10.92
N ARG A 294 10.48 -0.02 -11.81
CA ARG A 294 11.45 0.50 -12.78
C ARG A 294 10.76 1.13 -13.97
N PHE A 295 11.45 2.10 -14.55
CA PHE A 295 11.00 2.72 -15.80
C PHE A 295 10.74 1.62 -16.86
N PRO A 296 9.68 1.72 -17.67
CA PRO A 296 9.28 0.63 -18.58
C PRO A 296 10.38 0.12 -19.49
N PHE A 297 11.24 1.02 -19.96
CA PHE A 297 12.34 0.70 -20.86
C PHE A 297 13.65 0.28 -20.16
N ALA A 298 13.67 0.28 -18.84
CA ALA A 298 14.84 -0.14 -18.05
C ALA A 298 14.88 -1.68 -17.92
N VAL A 299 14.87 -2.38 -19.05
CA VAL A 299 14.83 -3.84 -19.11
C VAL A 299 16.07 -4.46 -18.49
N ASP A 300 17.20 -3.79 -18.64
CA ASP A 300 18.48 -4.17 -18.05
C ASP A 300 18.45 -4.15 -16.52
N THR A 301 17.86 -3.12 -15.92
CA THR A 301 17.72 -3.04 -14.47
C THR A 301 16.70 -4.05 -13.95
N LYS A 302 15.59 -4.31 -14.68
CA LYS A 302 14.64 -5.38 -14.33
C LYS A 302 15.31 -6.75 -14.31
N LEU A 303 16.21 -7.01 -15.27
CA LEU A 303 17.00 -8.24 -15.30
C LEU A 303 17.95 -8.33 -14.11
N VAL A 304 18.66 -7.25 -13.79
CA VAL A 304 19.57 -7.17 -12.63
C VAL A 304 18.80 -7.43 -11.33
N ASP A 305 17.68 -6.75 -11.12
CA ASP A 305 16.85 -6.92 -9.92
C ASP A 305 16.29 -8.35 -9.82
N SER A 306 15.86 -8.96 -10.93
CA SER A 306 15.38 -10.35 -10.96
C SER A 306 16.46 -11.35 -10.58
N ILE A 307 17.68 -11.21 -11.11
CA ILE A 307 18.82 -12.06 -10.73
C ILE A 307 19.21 -11.81 -9.28
N THR A 308 19.19 -10.56 -8.80
CA THR A 308 19.45 -10.23 -7.39
C THR A 308 18.44 -10.93 -6.46
N ALA A 309 17.15 -11.00 -6.86
CA ALA A 309 16.16 -11.75 -6.10
C ALA A 309 16.49 -13.26 -6.04
N LEU A 310 16.90 -13.86 -7.15
CA LEU A 310 17.34 -15.27 -7.18
C LEU A 310 18.60 -15.51 -6.35
N GLU A 311 19.60 -14.61 -6.43
CA GLU A 311 20.82 -14.69 -5.63
C GLU A 311 20.50 -14.60 -4.14
N ALA A 312 19.60 -13.70 -3.76
CA ALA A 312 19.18 -13.54 -2.36
C ALA A 312 18.47 -14.79 -1.81
N MET A 313 17.67 -15.47 -2.65
CA MET A 313 16.96 -16.70 -2.25
C MET A 313 17.85 -17.95 -2.29
N LEU A 314 18.68 -18.08 -3.31
CA LEU A 314 19.33 -19.34 -3.69
C LEU A 314 20.84 -19.23 -3.84
N GLY A 315 21.41 -18.04 -3.64
CA GLY A 315 22.83 -17.78 -3.83
C GLY A 315 23.73 -18.53 -2.86
N THR A 316 25.00 -18.60 -3.22
CA THR A 316 26.09 -19.14 -2.41
C THR A 316 27.32 -18.27 -2.52
N GLU A 317 28.30 -18.47 -1.66
CA GLU A 317 29.57 -17.71 -1.68
C GLU A 317 30.48 -18.07 -2.87
N SER A 318 30.29 -19.25 -3.47
CA SER A 318 31.13 -19.73 -4.59
C SER A 318 30.32 -20.35 -5.71
N GLU A 319 30.84 -20.31 -6.93
CA GLU A 319 30.23 -20.89 -8.15
C GLU A 319 28.79 -20.42 -8.38
N ILE A 320 28.52 -19.14 -8.10
CA ILE A 320 27.17 -18.58 -8.02
C ILE A 320 26.37 -18.87 -9.31
N ALA A 321 26.94 -18.60 -10.49
CA ALA A 321 26.26 -18.79 -11.77
C ALA A 321 25.81 -20.23 -11.98
N PHE A 322 26.70 -21.19 -11.67
CA PHE A 322 26.44 -22.61 -11.83
C PHE A 322 25.39 -23.11 -10.84
N LYS A 323 25.61 -22.89 -9.55
CA LYS A 323 24.70 -23.34 -8.48
C LYS A 323 23.33 -22.72 -8.60
N LEU A 324 23.26 -21.41 -8.89
CA LEU A 324 22.00 -20.69 -9.06
C LEU A 324 21.19 -21.30 -10.22
N SER A 325 21.83 -21.49 -11.38
CA SER A 325 21.17 -22.07 -12.55
C SER A 325 20.64 -23.47 -12.28
N PHE A 326 21.44 -24.32 -11.63
CA PHE A 326 21.03 -25.67 -11.26
C PHE A 326 19.89 -25.70 -10.24
N ARG A 327 19.99 -24.89 -9.19
CA ARG A 327 18.96 -24.81 -8.13
C ARG A 327 17.61 -24.37 -8.72
N VAL A 328 17.59 -23.28 -9.51
CA VAL A 328 16.37 -22.82 -10.17
C VAL A 328 15.80 -23.89 -11.10
N ALA A 329 16.63 -24.48 -11.96
CA ALA A 329 16.19 -25.52 -12.89
C ALA A 329 15.67 -26.77 -12.14
N SER A 330 16.32 -27.19 -11.06
CA SER A 330 15.90 -28.35 -10.26
C SER A 330 14.57 -28.10 -9.53
N LEU A 331 14.31 -26.89 -9.08
CA LEU A 331 13.09 -26.55 -8.36
C LEU A 331 11.88 -26.34 -9.31
N LEU A 332 12.09 -25.73 -10.48
CA LEU A 332 11.01 -25.34 -11.38
C LEU A 332 10.69 -26.35 -12.48
N ALA A 333 11.65 -27.18 -12.90
CA ALA A 333 11.45 -28.12 -14.00
C ALA A 333 10.59 -29.32 -13.59
N SER A 334 9.66 -29.71 -14.46
CA SER A 334 8.84 -30.91 -14.32
C SER A 334 9.45 -32.14 -15.03
N SER A 335 10.44 -31.92 -15.89
CA SER A 335 11.13 -32.99 -16.68
C SER A 335 12.61 -32.68 -16.82
N ASP A 336 13.41 -33.69 -17.21
CA ASP A 336 14.85 -33.51 -17.45
C ASP A 336 15.13 -32.61 -18.65
N ASN A 337 14.33 -32.68 -19.71
CA ASN A 337 14.45 -31.77 -20.86
C ASN A 337 14.20 -30.31 -20.41
N GLN A 338 13.12 -30.07 -19.69
CA GLN A 338 12.84 -28.73 -19.18
C GLN A 338 13.92 -28.24 -18.23
N ARG A 339 14.50 -29.13 -17.42
CA ARG A 339 15.61 -28.80 -16.54
C ARG A 339 16.84 -28.32 -17.31
N ALA A 340 17.18 -29.01 -18.41
CA ALA A 340 18.28 -28.60 -19.25
C ALA A 340 18.05 -27.25 -19.94
N GLU A 341 16.81 -26.97 -20.38
CA GLU A 341 16.41 -25.67 -20.93
C GLU A 341 16.49 -24.56 -19.94
N LEU A 342 15.89 -24.74 -18.73
CA LEU A 342 15.92 -23.75 -17.66
C LEU A 342 17.34 -23.47 -17.18
N LEU A 343 18.17 -24.49 -17.06
CA LEU A 343 19.59 -24.32 -16.68
C LEU A 343 20.32 -23.42 -17.69
N LYS A 344 20.12 -23.64 -18.97
CA LYS A 344 20.71 -22.83 -20.04
C LYS A 344 20.19 -21.41 -20.02
N ALA A 345 18.87 -21.23 -19.80
CA ALA A 345 18.23 -19.92 -19.74
C ALA A 345 18.74 -19.10 -18.55
N VAL A 346 18.70 -19.65 -17.35
CA VAL A 346 19.14 -18.95 -16.12
C VAL A 346 20.62 -18.59 -16.18
N LYS A 347 21.47 -19.50 -16.70
CA LYS A 347 22.89 -19.18 -16.95
C LYS A 347 23.03 -18.01 -17.92
N GLY A 348 22.26 -17.97 -18.98
CA GLY A 348 22.29 -16.86 -19.95
C GLY A 348 21.83 -15.52 -19.37
N PHE A 349 20.80 -15.54 -18.54
CA PHE A 349 20.37 -14.34 -17.78
C PHE A 349 21.49 -13.87 -16.83
N TYR A 350 22.11 -14.79 -16.10
CA TYR A 350 23.21 -14.46 -15.19
C TYR A 350 24.41 -13.85 -15.91
N ASP A 351 24.84 -14.45 -17.03
CA ASP A 351 25.94 -13.96 -17.87
C ASP A 351 25.62 -12.55 -18.42
N THR A 352 24.35 -12.30 -18.77
CA THR A 352 23.86 -11.00 -19.23
C THR A 352 23.92 -9.98 -18.12
N ARG A 353 23.44 -10.31 -16.91
CA ARG A 353 23.52 -9.47 -15.70
C ARG A 353 24.97 -9.11 -15.38
N SER A 354 25.85 -10.11 -15.37
CA SER A 354 27.28 -9.89 -15.09
C SER A 354 27.87 -8.88 -16.05
N ARG A 355 27.57 -8.99 -17.35
CA ARG A 355 28.05 -8.05 -18.36
C ARG A 355 27.54 -6.63 -18.11
N ILE A 356 26.24 -6.45 -17.82
CA ILE A 356 25.64 -5.14 -17.54
C ILE A 356 26.29 -4.48 -16.32
N VAL A 357 26.40 -5.22 -15.23
CA VAL A 357 26.96 -4.68 -13.97
C VAL A 357 28.42 -4.26 -14.09
N HIS A 358 29.19 -4.97 -14.95
CA HIS A 358 30.57 -4.61 -15.25
C HIS A 358 30.73 -3.56 -16.38
N GLY A 359 29.63 -2.89 -16.78
CA GLY A 359 29.67 -1.79 -17.75
C GLY A 359 29.82 -2.27 -19.21
N GLY A 360 29.69 -3.56 -19.50
CA GLY A 360 29.73 -4.11 -20.85
C GLY A 360 28.41 -3.87 -21.60
N ARG A 361 28.49 -3.48 -22.87
CA ARG A 361 27.29 -3.37 -23.72
C ARG A 361 26.75 -4.77 -24.09
N PRO A 362 25.42 -5.00 -23.97
CA PRO A 362 24.81 -6.23 -24.45
C PRO A 362 25.04 -6.44 -25.94
N GLY A 363 25.51 -7.65 -26.33
CA GLY A 363 25.58 -8.08 -27.74
C GLY A 363 24.26 -8.75 -28.15
N LYS A 364 24.23 -9.28 -29.39
CA LYS A 364 23.01 -9.91 -29.96
C LYS A 364 22.39 -10.96 -29.05
N LYS A 365 23.19 -11.89 -28.53
CA LYS A 365 22.73 -12.95 -27.63
C LYS A 365 22.18 -12.41 -26.30
N GLN A 366 22.79 -11.36 -25.74
CA GLN A 366 22.31 -10.73 -24.49
C GLN A 366 21.00 -9.98 -24.71
N ASN A 367 20.78 -9.39 -25.89
CA ASN A 367 19.53 -8.74 -26.24
C ASN A 367 18.35 -9.75 -26.30
N GLU A 368 18.60 -11.00 -26.68
CA GLU A 368 17.60 -12.08 -26.61
C GLU A 368 17.16 -12.34 -25.16
N TYR A 369 18.10 -12.35 -24.20
CA TYR A 369 17.78 -12.48 -22.78
C TYR A 369 17.09 -11.22 -22.20
N LEU A 370 17.47 -10.04 -22.65
CA LEU A 370 16.76 -8.81 -22.27
C LEU A 370 15.31 -8.83 -22.76
N ALA A 371 15.06 -9.32 -23.97
CA ALA A 371 13.71 -9.48 -24.50
C ALA A 371 12.87 -10.53 -23.74
N ALA A 372 13.52 -11.48 -23.06
CA ALA A 372 12.88 -12.55 -22.27
C ALA A 372 12.87 -12.25 -20.76
N VAL A 373 13.05 -11.00 -20.32
CA VAL A 373 13.13 -10.63 -18.90
C VAL A 373 11.86 -10.98 -18.13
N ASP A 374 10.70 -10.97 -18.79
CA ASP A 374 9.43 -11.33 -18.17
C ASP A 374 9.35 -12.82 -17.83
N ASP A 375 9.97 -13.68 -18.63
CA ASP A 375 10.10 -15.11 -18.29
C ASP A 375 10.97 -15.32 -17.05
N LEU A 376 12.07 -14.57 -16.94
CA LEU A 376 12.91 -14.59 -15.75
C LEU A 376 12.13 -14.10 -14.51
N ARG A 377 11.38 -13.02 -14.66
CA ARG A 377 10.55 -12.47 -13.57
C ARG A 377 9.47 -13.47 -13.13
N ASP A 378 8.88 -14.23 -14.06
CA ASP A 378 7.92 -15.30 -13.72
C ASP A 378 8.58 -16.45 -12.95
N MET A 379 9.80 -16.83 -13.30
CA MET A 379 10.58 -17.82 -12.53
C MET A 379 10.81 -17.33 -11.09
N VAL A 380 11.21 -16.06 -10.94
CA VAL A 380 11.39 -15.42 -9.62
C VAL A 380 10.08 -15.42 -8.84
N ARG A 381 8.98 -14.99 -9.45
CA ARG A 381 7.64 -14.94 -8.88
C ARG A 381 7.23 -16.29 -8.28
N ARG A 382 7.37 -17.36 -9.06
CA ARG A 382 6.99 -18.72 -8.64
C ARG A 382 7.81 -19.22 -7.46
N LEU A 383 9.12 -19.04 -7.50
CA LEU A 383 10.02 -19.43 -6.40
C LEU A 383 9.75 -18.58 -5.16
N LEU A 384 9.67 -17.26 -5.32
CA LEU A 384 9.50 -16.34 -4.21
C LEU A 384 8.14 -16.54 -3.53
N GLY A 385 7.06 -16.72 -4.29
CA GLY A 385 5.74 -17.03 -3.74
C GLY A 385 5.76 -18.31 -2.90
N SER A 386 6.38 -19.38 -3.40
CA SER A 386 6.55 -20.63 -2.66
C SER A 386 7.38 -20.44 -1.40
N PHE A 387 8.46 -19.68 -1.45
CA PHE A 387 9.32 -19.42 -0.29
C PHE A 387 8.66 -18.53 0.76
N VAL A 388 7.84 -17.57 0.35
CA VAL A 388 7.05 -16.73 1.26
C VAL A 388 6.06 -17.60 2.04
N LEU A 389 5.30 -18.44 1.37
CA LEU A 389 4.35 -19.36 2.01
C LEU A 389 5.05 -20.37 2.93
N PHE A 390 6.17 -20.92 2.49
CA PHE A 390 6.97 -21.85 3.30
C PHE A 390 7.53 -21.19 4.56
N ALA A 391 8.10 -19.98 4.44
CA ALA A 391 8.71 -19.26 5.55
C ALA A 391 7.71 -18.75 6.59
N ALA A 392 6.46 -18.51 6.17
CA ALA A 392 5.39 -18.06 7.06
C ALA A 392 4.71 -19.20 7.83
N ASP A 393 4.94 -20.46 7.46
CA ASP A 393 4.36 -21.61 8.12
C ASP A 393 5.16 -21.93 9.40
N ASP A 394 4.66 -21.49 10.55
CA ASP A 394 5.29 -21.70 11.86
C ASP A 394 5.38 -23.19 12.28
N THR A 395 4.60 -24.07 11.63
CA THR A 395 4.66 -25.51 11.89
C THR A 395 5.84 -26.19 11.19
N ARG A 396 6.43 -25.53 10.20
CA ARG A 396 7.57 -26.02 9.44
C ARG A 396 8.87 -25.48 10.03
N THR A 397 9.78 -26.37 10.28
CA THR A 397 11.16 -26.01 10.63
C THR A 397 12.02 -26.06 9.38
N VAL A 398 12.66 -24.94 9.04
CA VAL A 398 13.72 -24.93 8.02
C VAL A 398 14.87 -25.79 8.55
N PRO A 399 15.27 -26.85 7.85
CA PRO A 399 16.45 -27.62 8.26
C PRO A 399 17.66 -26.71 8.41
N LYS A 400 18.44 -26.87 9.47
CA LYS A 400 19.62 -26.03 9.75
C LYS A 400 20.60 -25.93 8.57
N ASN A 401 20.63 -26.96 7.72
CA ASN A 401 21.52 -27.07 6.57
C ASN A 401 20.80 -26.98 5.23
N PHE A 402 19.57 -26.44 5.20
CA PHE A 402 18.74 -26.37 3.98
C PHE A 402 19.48 -25.82 2.76
N PHE A 403 20.27 -24.75 2.94
CA PHE A 403 21.05 -24.18 1.84
C PHE A 403 22.37 -24.90 1.57
N ALA A 404 23.05 -25.39 2.60
CA ALA A 404 24.36 -25.99 2.46
C ALA A 404 24.31 -27.44 2.01
N GLN A 405 23.23 -28.15 2.26
CA GLN A 405 23.12 -29.58 1.94
C GLN A 405 21.90 -29.93 1.09
N ASP A 406 20.68 -29.46 1.48
CA ASP A 406 19.47 -29.92 0.78
C ASP A 406 19.34 -29.33 -0.61
N LEU A 407 19.66 -28.04 -0.81
CA LEU A 407 19.62 -27.42 -2.14
C LEU A 407 20.69 -27.95 -3.12
N ASP A 408 21.85 -28.37 -2.62
CA ASP A 408 22.89 -28.95 -3.47
C ASP A 408 22.64 -30.45 -3.72
N LEU A 409 22.06 -31.17 -2.77
CA LEU A 409 21.71 -32.59 -2.94
C LEU A 409 20.55 -32.80 -3.94
N VAL A 410 19.63 -31.85 -4.10
CA VAL A 410 18.57 -31.94 -5.13
C VAL A 410 19.14 -31.98 -6.56
N LEU A 411 20.41 -31.62 -6.76
CA LEU A 411 21.07 -31.69 -8.05
C LEU A 411 21.31 -33.14 -8.49
N VAL A 412 21.62 -34.00 -7.54
CA VAL A 412 22.05 -35.40 -7.78
C VAL A 412 21.03 -36.44 -7.33
N ASP A 413 20.13 -36.08 -6.41
CA ASP A 413 19.13 -36.98 -5.83
C ASP A 413 17.71 -36.59 -6.30
N ALA A 414 17.12 -37.42 -7.13
CA ALA A 414 15.79 -37.19 -7.70
C ALA A 414 14.68 -37.26 -6.64
N GLU A 415 14.77 -38.15 -5.67
CA GLU A 415 13.76 -38.33 -4.62
C GLU A 415 13.75 -37.13 -3.68
N ARG A 416 14.91 -36.65 -3.27
CA ARG A 416 15.05 -35.43 -2.45
C ARG A 416 14.54 -34.19 -3.22
N ARG A 417 14.81 -34.10 -4.50
CA ARG A 417 14.30 -33.02 -5.36
C ARG A 417 12.79 -32.98 -5.35
N GLU A 418 12.12 -34.10 -5.61
CA GLU A 418 10.67 -34.16 -5.60
C GLU A 418 10.08 -33.93 -4.19
N SER A 419 10.76 -34.40 -3.14
CA SER A 419 10.37 -34.12 -1.77
C SER A 419 10.43 -32.61 -1.46
N LEU A 420 11.52 -31.94 -1.89
CA LEU A 420 11.68 -30.50 -1.66
C LEU A 420 10.68 -29.68 -2.47
N ARG A 421 10.41 -30.08 -3.73
CA ARG A 421 9.39 -29.43 -4.57
C ARG A 421 8.00 -29.52 -3.93
N ARG A 422 7.61 -30.69 -3.44
CA ARG A 422 6.36 -30.89 -2.67
C ARG A 422 6.31 -30.04 -1.42
N LEU A 423 7.40 -30.00 -0.68
CA LEU A 423 7.52 -29.18 0.55
C LEU A 423 7.31 -27.69 0.26
N LEU A 424 7.80 -27.21 -0.88
CA LEU A 424 7.68 -25.83 -1.34
C LEU A 424 6.36 -25.56 -2.12
N GLY A 425 5.54 -26.58 -2.38
CA GLY A 425 4.33 -26.42 -3.19
C GLY A 425 4.60 -26.13 -4.67
N LEU A 426 5.78 -26.55 -5.19
CA LEU A 426 6.20 -26.35 -6.57
C LEU A 426 5.78 -27.52 -7.49
N ASP A 427 4.65 -28.15 -7.22
CA ASP A 427 4.16 -29.29 -7.98
C ASP A 427 3.83 -28.96 -9.44
N ALA A 428 3.88 -30.01 -10.27
CA ALA A 428 3.86 -29.97 -11.73
C ALA A 428 2.58 -29.39 -12.39
N SER A 429 1.61 -28.92 -11.63
CA SER A 429 0.30 -28.47 -12.13
C SER A 429 0.28 -27.09 -12.78
N GLN A 430 1.36 -26.32 -12.70
CA GLN A 430 1.51 -25.08 -13.48
C GLN A 430 2.74 -25.18 -14.39
N PRO A 431 2.58 -25.61 -15.63
CA PRO A 431 3.66 -25.54 -16.59
C PRO A 431 4.09 -24.07 -16.77
N PRO A 432 5.40 -23.77 -16.88
CA PRO A 432 5.83 -22.46 -17.30
C PRO A 432 5.16 -22.18 -18.66
N ARG A 433 4.61 -20.99 -18.84
CA ARG A 433 4.20 -20.55 -20.19
C ARG A 433 5.42 -20.71 -21.09
N ALA A 434 5.25 -21.41 -22.21
CA ALA A 434 6.27 -21.42 -23.25
C ALA A 434 6.59 -19.95 -23.61
N PRO A 435 7.87 -19.60 -23.78
CA PRO A 435 8.24 -18.25 -24.17
C PRO A 435 7.40 -17.85 -25.39
N ASN A 436 6.65 -16.76 -25.26
CA ASN A 436 5.87 -16.20 -26.36
C ASN A 436 6.86 -15.72 -27.42
N THR A 437 7.16 -16.55 -28.40
CA THR A 437 7.98 -16.23 -29.59
C THR A 437 7.31 -15.25 -30.54
N THR A 438 6.20 -14.63 -30.14
CA THR A 438 5.48 -13.59 -30.89
C THR A 438 5.40 -12.30 -30.14
N SER A 439 6.54 -11.69 -29.83
CA SER A 439 6.57 -10.24 -29.52
C SER A 439 6.78 -9.47 -30.82
N SER A 440 5.73 -9.35 -31.62
CA SER A 440 5.67 -8.42 -32.76
C SER A 440 5.35 -6.99 -32.29
N MET A 441 6.13 -6.43 -31.38
CA MET A 441 6.01 -5.02 -30.97
C MET A 441 7.20 -4.15 -31.39
N VAL A 442 7.95 -4.56 -32.42
CA VAL A 442 9.07 -3.71 -32.95
C VAL A 442 8.61 -2.80 -34.10
N SER A 443 7.35 -2.81 -34.51
CA SER A 443 6.91 -2.05 -35.69
C SER A 443 6.09 -0.79 -35.41
N LEU A 444 6.21 -0.18 -34.24
CA LEU A 444 5.46 1.06 -33.90
C LEU A 444 6.34 2.23 -33.39
N ILE A 445 7.64 2.20 -33.69
CA ILE A 445 8.50 3.39 -33.54
C ILE A 445 9.42 3.45 -34.77
N VAL A 446 8.91 3.97 -35.86
CA VAL A 446 9.63 4.71 -36.91
C VAL A 446 8.86 5.98 -37.17
#